data_c1c82d2d7105fe919d829a78b3855971
#
_entry.id   c1c82d2d7105fe919d829a78b3855971
#
_cell.length_a   1.000
_cell.length_b   1.000
_cell.length_c   1.000
_cell.angle_alpha   90.00
_cell.angle_beta   90.00
_cell.angle_gamma   90.00
#
_symmetry.space_group_name_H-M   'P 1'
#
loop_
_entity.id
_entity.type
_entity.pdbx_description
1 polymer ?
#
loop_
_entity_poly.entity_id
_entity_poly.type
_entity_poly.pdbx_seq_one_letter_code
_entity_poly.pdbx_strand_id
1 'polypeptide(L)'
;MTLNKIKKTAICFSLLAAVGCTDNFEEINTNPTGATTEQLDQDYNSIKSLFKPAFNRMYICDITWQYQLQQSLQGDGWSGYMTTPVPFGAFNNHDYALNVGWNSYAWDDAYVNIVAYLYKVEQRSKGKFDQFYAWSLIFKVAAMQRITDMYGPAVYSKFGADVATYDSQQEIYTEMFKDLDFAVTELSKRIAANEKTSFDETDLSTYGGSYEKWVKYANSLRLRMAMRVSKVDPSLAKTEAEKAVNNPIGVFTTVADLMKVKSPVDLNVIDVMSHAWAGLFMGADMESILGGYQDPRMAKYWETSEQVPGQYKGVRTGIVYPTGTTYGKFSKTGDRTRTGEITWLSTAEVYFLRAEGALRGWNMGGTAKDLYEAGIKASFDQNGVEGAAAYIADNTKLPKDYVDPLNATNNAAAVSKVTVAWGATNEENLEKIITQKWIATYPDGQEAWSEFRRTGYPKLFRITNNKSGGIISTELGVRRLGFSQSEINNNKQGIESGLSKLGGPDNGATRLWWDVNKANF
;
A
#
# COMPACT_ATOMS: atom_id res chain seq x y z
N MET A 1 85.35 6.25 -10.51
CA MET A 1 83.98 5.85 -10.86
C MET A 1 83.06 6.89 -10.25
N THR A 2 82.46 7.78 -11.06
CA THR A 2 81.86 9.03 -10.61
C THR A 2 80.43 8.85 -10.11
N LEU A 3 80.08 9.57 -9.10
CA LEU A 3 78.75 9.59 -8.40
C LEU A 3 77.54 9.58 -9.36
N ASN A 4 77.72 10.10 -10.58
CA ASN A 4 76.70 10.15 -11.63
C ASN A 4 76.36 8.76 -12.26
N LYS A 5 77.24 7.77 -12.21
CA LYS A 5 76.92 6.42 -12.70
C LYS A 5 76.09 5.63 -11.69
N ILE A 6 76.34 5.83 -10.39
CA ILE A 6 75.57 5.21 -9.30
C ILE A 6 74.11 5.76 -9.27
N LYS A 7 73.93 7.06 -9.49
CA LYS A 7 72.57 7.67 -9.56
C LYS A 7 71.75 7.18 -10.76
N LYS A 8 72.36 6.99 -11.92
CA LYS A 8 71.68 6.44 -13.11
C LYS A 8 71.30 4.97 -12.95
N THR A 9 72.15 4.15 -12.31
CA THR A 9 71.87 2.74 -12.04
C THR A 9 70.81 2.56 -10.97
N ALA A 10 70.77 3.44 -9.92
CA ALA A 10 69.71 3.40 -8.90
C ALA A 10 68.35 3.81 -9.46
N ILE A 11 68.30 4.80 -10.38
CA ILE A 11 67.03 5.21 -11.04
C ILE A 11 66.51 4.15 -11.98
N CYS A 12 67.38 3.43 -12.73
CA CYS A 12 66.93 2.30 -13.57
C CYS A 12 66.42 1.12 -12.75
N PHE A 13 67.00 0.85 -11.57
CA PHE A 13 66.52 -0.22 -10.69
C PHE A 13 65.19 0.14 -9.98
N SER A 14 64.99 1.42 -9.66
CA SER A 14 63.72 1.91 -9.07
C SER A 14 62.55 1.89 -10.09
N LEU A 15 62.82 2.08 -11.38
CA LEU A 15 61.80 2.01 -12.45
C LEU A 15 61.45 0.56 -12.82
N LEU A 16 62.36 -0.40 -12.68
CA LEU A 16 62.09 -1.82 -12.90
C LEU A 16 61.31 -2.48 -11.73
N ALA A 17 61.43 -1.93 -10.51
CA ALA A 17 60.65 -2.39 -9.37
C ALA A 17 59.17 -1.88 -9.38
N ALA A 18 58.87 -0.83 -10.16
CA ALA A 18 57.50 -0.29 -10.27
C ALA A 18 56.61 -1.00 -11.34
N VAL A 19 57.21 -1.85 -12.19
CA VAL A 19 56.48 -2.56 -13.25
C VAL A 19 56.10 -3.98 -12.82
N GLY A 20 56.65 -4.51 -11.72
CA GLY A 20 56.43 -5.88 -11.27
C GLY A 20 55.24 -6.12 -10.35
N CYS A 21 54.47 -5.09 -9.99
CA CYS A 21 53.34 -5.24 -9.04
C CYS A 21 51.94 -5.20 -9.68
N THR A 22 51.85 -5.12 -11.01
CA THR A 22 50.53 -5.03 -11.66
C THR A 22 50.11 -6.25 -12.48
N ASP A 23 51.01 -7.23 -12.67
CA ASP A 23 50.74 -8.38 -13.54
C ASP A 23 49.69 -9.36 -13.00
N ASN A 24 49.32 -9.28 -11.71
CA ASN A 24 48.27 -10.14 -11.14
C ASN A 24 47.23 -9.34 -10.35
N PHE A 25 47.11 -8.01 -10.57
CA PHE A 25 46.16 -7.19 -9.82
C PHE A 25 44.72 -7.60 -10.08
N GLU A 26 44.37 -7.98 -11.29
CA GLU A 26 43.05 -8.50 -11.62
C GLU A 26 42.79 -9.87 -10.98
N GLU A 27 43.76 -10.77 -10.98
CA GLU A 27 43.64 -12.11 -10.41
C GLU A 27 43.60 -12.09 -8.87
N ILE A 28 44.38 -11.21 -8.22
CA ILE A 28 44.37 -11.04 -6.76
C ILE A 28 43.11 -10.33 -6.27
N ASN A 29 42.52 -9.43 -7.05
CA ASN A 29 41.26 -8.72 -6.72
C ASN A 29 40.01 -9.43 -7.23
N THR A 30 40.12 -10.51 -7.99
CA THR A 30 38.97 -11.33 -8.36
C THR A 30 38.63 -12.23 -7.17
N ASN A 31 37.47 -12.06 -6.59
CA ASN A 31 36.99 -12.97 -5.56
C ASN A 31 36.76 -14.36 -6.18
N PRO A 32 37.61 -15.38 -5.89
CA PRO A 32 37.52 -16.70 -6.56
C PRO A 32 36.22 -17.45 -6.21
N THR A 33 35.49 -16.98 -5.20
CA THR A 33 34.17 -17.51 -4.79
C THR A 33 33.02 -16.60 -5.21
N GLY A 34 33.32 -15.45 -5.83
CA GLY A 34 32.33 -14.54 -6.37
C GLY A 34 31.84 -15.00 -7.75
N ALA A 35 30.52 -14.96 -7.99
CA ALA A 35 29.98 -15.20 -9.32
C ALA A 35 30.47 -14.13 -10.31
N THR A 36 30.98 -14.56 -11.49
CA THR A 36 31.35 -13.62 -12.57
C THR A 36 30.13 -12.91 -13.13
N THR A 37 30.35 -11.79 -13.84
CA THR A 37 29.26 -11.07 -14.52
C THR A 37 28.54 -12.01 -15.50
N GLU A 38 29.27 -12.85 -16.25
CA GLU A 38 28.68 -13.84 -17.15
C GLU A 38 27.86 -14.90 -16.40
N GLN A 39 28.28 -15.35 -15.22
CA GLN A 39 27.52 -16.27 -14.38
C GLN A 39 26.28 -15.61 -13.80
N LEU A 40 26.38 -14.33 -13.41
CA LEU A 40 25.22 -13.55 -12.93
C LEU A 40 24.21 -13.24 -14.03
N ASP A 41 24.66 -13.14 -15.28
CA ASP A 41 23.79 -12.89 -16.43
C ASP A 41 23.17 -14.17 -16.99
N GLN A 42 23.66 -15.35 -16.60
CA GLN A 42 22.98 -16.61 -16.89
C GLN A 42 21.59 -16.60 -16.25
N ASP A 43 20.57 -16.97 -17.01
CA ASP A 43 19.17 -17.02 -16.57
C ASP A 43 18.65 -15.68 -15.98
N TYR A 44 19.24 -14.55 -16.37
CA TYR A 44 18.89 -13.20 -15.90
C TYR A 44 19.08 -12.97 -14.39
N ASN A 45 19.94 -13.72 -13.71
CA ASN A 45 20.12 -13.65 -12.27
C ASN A 45 20.50 -12.24 -11.76
N SER A 46 21.31 -11.50 -12.55
CA SER A 46 21.69 -10.11 -12.25
C SER A 46 20.49 -9.14 -12.21
N ILE A 47 19.39 -9.45 -12.92
CA ILE A 47 18.15 -8.69 -12.93
C ILE A 47 17.16 -9.27 -11.94
N LYS A 48 16.93 -10.57 -11.95
CA LYS A 48 15.96 -11.29 -11.12
C LYS A 48 16.15 -11.01 -9.63
N SER A 49 17.39 -11.00 -9.15
CA SER A 49 17.72 -10.76 -7.73
C SER A 49 17.29 -9.39 -7.21
N LEU A 50 17.10 -8.42 -8.10
CA LEU A 50 16.70 -7.06 -7.75
C LEU A 50 15.20 -6.92 -7.39
N PHE A 51 14.35 -7.91 -7.72
CA PHE A 51 12.92 -7.86 -7.40
C PHE A 51 12.59 -8.28 -5.97
N LYS A 52 13.43 -9.10 -5.33
CA LYS A 52 13.17 -9.61 -3.98
C LYS A 52 12.90 -8.51 -2.94
N PRO A 53 13.67 -7.40 -2.89
CA PRO A 53 13.34 -6.31 -1.98
C PRO A 53 11.96 -5.70 -2.23
N ALA A 54 11.57 -5.52 -3.50
CA ALA A 54 10.26 -4.97 -3.83
C ALA A 54 9.11 -5.86 -3.32
N PHE A 55 9.21 -7.18 -3.41
CA PHE A 55 8.22 -8.10 -2.82
C PHE A 55 8.11 -7.95 -1.30
N ASN A 56 9.24 -7.87 -0.60
CA ASN A 56 9.25 -7.86 0.87
C ASN A 56 8.89 -6.50 1.47
N ARG A 57 9.09 -5.41 0.71
CA ARG A 57 8.96 -4.03 1.21
C ARG A 57 7.72 -3.30 0.73
N MET A 58 7.02 -3.79 -0.28
CA MET A 58 5.76 -3.19 -0.75
C MET A 58 4.73 -3.08 0.40
N TYR A 59 4.53 -4.19 1.09
CA TYR A 59 3.90 -4.30 2.40
C TYR A 59 4.89 -5.04 3.26
N ILE A 60 5.55 -4.36 4.20
CA ILE A 60 6.60 -4.99 5.02
C ILE A 60 6.01 -6.18 5.74
N CYS A 61 6.53 -7.37 5.45
CA CYS A 61 5.96 -8.63 5.91
C CYS A 61 6.91 -9.49 6.74
N ASP A 62 8.14 -9.04 6.96
CA ASP A 62 9.21 -9.79 7.61
C ASP A 62 9.70 -9.16 8.92
N ILE A 63 9.50 -7.85 9.11
CA ILE A 63 10.00 -7.12 10.28
C ILE A 63 8.88 -6.28 10.90
N THR A 64 8.39 -6.72 12.04
CA THR A 64 7.18 -6.18 12.70
C THR A 64 7.25 -4.69 13.01
N TRP A 65 8.35 -4.18 13.60
CA TRP A 65 8.46 -2.75 13.93
C TRP A 65 8.53 -1.86 12.68
N GLN A 66 9.03 -2.40 11.57
CA GLN A 66 9.08 -1.67 10.29
C GLN A 66 7.68 -1.52 9.68
N TYR A 67 6.86 -2.58 9.70
CA TYR A 67 5.46 -2.48 9.31
C TYR A 67 4.69 -1.50 10.22
N GLN A 68 4.98 -1.52 11.52
CA GLN A 68 4.37 -0.57 12.46
C GLN A 68 4.60 0.88 12.00
N LEU A 69 5.81 1.21 11.56
CA LEU A 69 6.16 2.54 11.05
C LEU A 69 5.73 2.78 9.60
N GLN A 70 5.59 1.73 8.79
CA GLN A 70 5.13 1.86 7.42
C GLN A 70 3.63 2.18 7.36
N GLN A 71 2.81 1.55 8.20
CA GLN A 71 1.35 1.58 8.04
C GLN A 71 0.56 1.59 9.35
N SER A 72 0.95 0.81 10.37
CA SER A 72 0.11 0.56 11.54
C SER A 72 -0.16 1.81 12.38
N LEU A 73 0.85 2.66 12.59
CA LEU A 73 0.71 3.91 13.33
C LEU A 73 0.05 5.04 12.53
N GLN A 74 -0.34 4.78 11.28
CA GLN A 74 -0.96 5.74 10.38
C GLN A 74 -2.27 5.18 9.81
N GLY A 75 -2.21 4.62 8.59
CA GLY A 75 -3.37 4.18 7.82
C GLY A 75 -4.27 3.18 8.55
N ASP A 76 -3.72 2.22 9.29
CA ASP A 76 -4.50 1.21 10.00
C ASP A 76 -5.36 1.83 11.11
N GLY A 77 -4.84 2.85 11.80
CA GLY A 77 -5.57 3.58 12.82
C GLY A 77 -6.58 4.56 12.25
N TRP A 78 -6.18 5.32 11.21
CA TRP A 78 -7.05 6.35 10.61
C TRP A 78 -8.16 5.77 9.73
N SER A 79 -8.01 4.53 9.29
CA SER A 79 -9.06 3.78 8.59
C SER A 79 -10.12 3.18 9.52
N GLY A 80 -9.92 3.23 10.84
CA GLY A 80 -10.79 2.61 11.83
C GLY A 80 -10.64 1.09 11.96
N TYR A 81 -9.67 0.48 11.28
CA TYR A 81 -9.47 -0.96 11.36
C TYR A 81 -8.92 -1.39 12.72
N MET A 82 -7.81 -0.79 13.12
CA MET A 82 -7.01 -1.19 14.26
C MET A 82 -6.59 0.03 15.08
N THR A 83 -6.34 -0.16 16.35
CA THR A 83 -5.82 0.91 17.20
C THR A 83 -4.75 0.39 18.16
N THR A 84 -3.84 1.28 18.52
CA THR A 84 -2.85 1.05 19.56
C THR A 84 -3.28 1.82 20.80
N PRO A 85 -3.84 1.16 21.83
CA PRO A 85 -4.37 1.83 23.00
C PRO A 85 -3.30 2.25 24.02
N VAL A 86 -2.04 1.98 23.73
CA VAL A 86 -0.91 2.37 24.58
C VAL A 86 -0.24 3.59 23.97
N PRO A 87 -0.21 4.74 24.65
CA PRO A 87 0.48 5.92 24.14
C PRO A 87 2.00 5.70 24.13
N PHE A 88 2.63 6.08 23.03
CA PHE A 88 4.10 6.11 22.90
C PHE A 88 4.64 7.45 23.42
N GLY A 89 4.65 7.66 24.73
CA GLY A 89 5.10 8.93 25.31
C GLY A 89 4.22 10.12 24.91
N ALA A 90 4.85 11.22 24.45
CA ALA A 90 4.16 12.45 24.06
C ALA A 90 3.57 12.43 22.63
N PHE A 91 3.88 11.41 21.82
CA PHE A 91 3.49 11.32 20.42
C PHE A 91 2.51 10.16 20.21
N ASN A 92 1.44 10.43 19.46
CA ASN A 92 0.57 9.39 18.96
C ASN A 92 -0.13 9.88 17.68
N ASN A 93 0.21 9.30 16.54
CA ASN A 93 -0.43 9.64 15.28
C ASN A 93 -1.96 9.49 15.33
N HIS A 94 -2.47 8.57 16.16
CA HIS A 94 -3.90 8.31 16.30
C HIS A 94 -4.66 9.43 17.01
N ASP A 95 -4.01 10.29 17.79
CA ASP A 95 -4.59 11.51 18.38
C ASP A 95 -4.12 12.80 17.68
N TYR A 96 -3.55 12.63 16.48
CA TYR A 96 -3.04 13.69 15.59
C TYR A 96 -1.82 14.45 16.12
N ALA A 97 -1.15 13.99 17.17
CA ALA A 97 0.21 14.41 17.54
C ALA A 97 1.22 13.69 16.63
N LEU A 98 1.30 14.13 15.37
CA LEU A 98 2.07 13.45 14.34
C LEU A 98 3.57 13.45 14.64
N ASN A 99 4.19 12.26 14.62
CA ASN A 99 5.62 12.08 14.77
C ASN A 99 6.33 12.06 13.41
N VAL A 100 7.14 13.06 13.14
CA VAL A 100 7.84 13.21 11.85
C VAL A 100 8.77 12.02 11.58
N GLY A 101 9.51 11.52 12.58
CA GLY A 101 10.41 10.37 12.43
C GLY A 101 9.66 9.09 12.03
N TRP A 102 8.52 8.81 12.67
CA TRP A 102 7.68 7.67 12.29
C TRP A 102 7.12 7.84 10.88
N ASN A 103 6.64 9.05 10.58
CA ASN A 103 5.99 9.36 9.32
C ASN A 103 6.95 9.46 8.13
N SER A 104 8.27 9.55 8.37
CA SER A 104 9.30 9.49 7.33
C SER A 104 9.58 8.06 6.85
N TYR A 105 9.30 7.06 7.69
CA TYR A 105 9.77 5.70 7.46
C TYR A 105 9.26 5.08 6.16
N ALA A 106 7.97 5.19 5.86
CA ALA A 106 7.39 4.61 4.65
C ALA A 106 8.00 5.22 3.36
N TRP A 107 8.30 6.51 3.38
CA TRP A 107 9.01 7.19 2.28
C TRP A 107 10.43 6.64 2.13
N ASP A 108 11.22 6.69 3.19
CA ASP A 108 12.63 6.33 3.16
C ASP A 108 12.83 4.86 2.76
N ASP A 109 12.04 3.96 3.33
CA ASP A 109 12.10 2.53 2.99
C ASP A 109 11.72 2.26 1.53
N ALA A 110 10.68 2.91 1.01
CA ALA A 110 10.26 2.73 -0.38
C ALA A 110 11.33 3.19 -1.37
N TYR A 111 11.96 4.34 -1.15
CA TYR A 111 13.01 4.83 -2.05
C TYR A 111 14.28 3.99 -1.97
N VAL A 112 14.71 3.60 -0.78
CA VAL A 112 15.95 2.83 -0.58
C VAL A 112 15.78 1.37 -1.01
N ASN A 113 14.65 0.73 -0.65
CA ASN A 113 14.50 -0.72 -0.78
C ASN A 113 13.58 -1.15 -1.94
N ILE A 114 12.86 -0.23 -2.58
CA ILE A 114 12.04 -0.56 -3.75
C ILE A 114 12.51 0.25 -4.97
N VAL A 115 12.37 1.56 -4.96
CA VAL A 115 12.60 2.41 -6.14
C VAL A 115 14.05 2.30 -6.64
N ALA A 116 15.04 2.34 -5.74
CA ALA A 116 16.45 2.21 -6.12
C ALA A 116 16.78 0.85 -6.76
N TYR A 117 16.14 -0.22 -6.33
CA TYR A 117 16.33 -1.55 -6.94
C TYR A 117 15.64 -1.64 -8.29
N LEU A 118 14.41 -1.12 -8.42
CA LEU A 118 13.69 -1.10 -9.69
C LEU A 118 14.37 -0.20 -10.73
N TYR A 119 14.99 0.89 -10.31
CA TYR A 119 15.84 1.71 -11.19
C TYR A 119 17.03 0.92 -11.74
N LYS A 120 17.68 0.08 -10.91
CA LYS A 120 18.74 -0.83 -11.40
C LYS A 120 18.19 -1.86 -12.40
N VAL A 121 16.94 -2.35 -12.21
CA VAL A 121 16.27 -3.20 -13.22
C VAL A 121 16.09 -2.43 -14.52
N GLU A 122 15.57 -1.20 -14.48
CA GLU A 122 15.42 -0.35 -15.67
C GLU A 122 16.75 -0.20 -16.42
N GLN A 123 17.84 0.15 -15.72
CA GLN A 123 19.17 0.33 -16.32
C GLN A 123 19.70 -0.93 -17.01
N ARG A 124 19.34 -2.11 -16.54
CA ARG A 124 19.83 -3.40 -17.06
C ARG A 124 18.93 -4.02 -18.10
N SER A 125 17.65 -3.69 -18.11
CA SER A 125 16.64 -4.42 -18.91
C SER A 125 15.99 -3.60 -20.02
N LYS A 126 15.85 -2.29 -19.87
CA LYS A 126 15.18 -1.42 -20.85
C LYS A 126 15.84 -1.48 -22.23
N GLY A 127 15.06 -1.87 -23.25
CA GLY A 127 15.52 -2.05 -24.63
C GLY A 127 16.33 -3.32 -24.88
N LYS A 128 16.49 -4.21 -23.87
CA LYS A 128 17.19 -5.49 -23.99
C LYS A 128 16.31 -6.66 -23.53
N PHE A 129 15.70 -6.52 -22.37
CA PHE A 129 14.88 -7.52 -21.69
C PHE A 129 13.59 -6.86 -21.20
N ASP A 130 12.79 -6.34 -22.14
CA ASP A 130 11.66 -5.46 -21.88
C ASP A 130 10.57 -6.12 -21.02
N GLN A 131 10.52 -7.46 -20.93
CA GLN A 131 9.64 -8.15 -19.98
C GLN A 131 9.98 -7.83 -18.52
N PHE A 132 11.26 -7.75 -18.16
CA PHE A 132 11.68 -7.37 -16.80
C PHE A 132 11.49 -5.87 -16.56
N TYR A 133 11.74 -5.05 -17.56
CA TYR A 133 11.43 -3.62 -17.48
C TYR A 133 9.93 -3.40 -17.27
N ALA A 134 9.07 -4.06 -18.05
CA ALA A 134 7.62 -4.03 -17.90
C ALA A 134 7.19 -4.45 -16.48
N TRP A 135 7.77 -5.54 -15.98
CA TRP A 135 7.47 -6.03 -14.62
C TRP A 135 7.91 -5.03 -13.54
N SER A 136 9.11 -4.42 -13.70
CA SER A 136 9.59 -3.38 -12.78
C SER A 136 8.69 -2.14 -12.74
N LEU A 137 8.09 -1.77 -13.87
CA LEU A 137 7.13 -0.66 -13.92
C LEU A 137 5.85 -0.97 -13.15
N ILE A 138 5.35 -2.22 -13.18
CA ILE A 138 4.19 -2.62 -12.36
C ILE A 138 4.50 -2.44 -10.87
N PHE A 139 5.68 -2.88 -10.41
CA PHE A 139 6.11 -2.68 -9.02
C PHE A 139 6.31 -1.21 -8.67
N LYS A 140 6.95 -0.44 -9.55
CA LYS A 140 7.17 0.99 -9.36
C LYS A 140 5.84 1.72 -9.19
N VAL A 141 4.87 1.44 -10.05
CA VAL A 141 3.53 2.03 -9.94
C VAL A 141 2.84 1.63 -8.64
N ALA A 142 2.88 0.35 -8.25
CA ALA A 142 2.27 -0.11 -7.01
C ALA A 142 2.88 0.58 -5.77
N ALA A 143 4.21 0.71 -5.71
CA ALA A 143 4.89 1.39 -4.62
C ALA A 143 4.62 2.89 -4.60
N MET A 144 4.74 3.54 -5.75
CA MET A 144 4.65 5.00 -5.83
C MET A 144 3.22 5.51 -5.73
N GLN A 145 2.21 4.71 -6.10
CA GLN A 145 0.81 5.01 -5.79
C GLN A 145 0.60 5.09 -4.27
N ARG A 146 1.15 4.16 -3.49
CA ARG A 146 1.09 4.20 -2.02
C ARG A 146 1.80 5.43 -1.46
N ILE A 147 3.01 5.74 -1.94
CA ILE A 147 3.79 6.90 -1.49
C ILE A 147 3.11 8.22 -1.83
N THR A 148 2.70 8.43 -3.08
CA THR A 148 2.06 9.70 -3.45
C THR A 148 0.70 9.88 -2.78
N ASP A 149 -0.04 8.79 -2.47
CA ASP A 149 -1.29 8.83 -1.72
C ASP A 149 -1.10 9.13 -0.22
N MET A 150 0.09 8.97 0.32
CA MET A 150 0.44 9.40 1.68
C MET A 150 1.01 10.82 1.72
N TYR A 151 1.92 11.17 0.80
CA TYR A 151 2.75 12.38 0.90
C TYR A 151 2.43 13.46 -0.13
N GLY A 152 1.81 13.11 -1.26
CA GLY A 152 1.54 14.01 -2.39
C GLY A 152 2.69 14.07 -3.39
N PRO A 153 3.25 15.24 -3.70
CA PRO A 153 4.40 15.37 -4.60
C PRO A 153 5.57 14.47 -4.17
N ALA A 154 6.23 13.86 -5.14
CA ALA A 154 7.31 12.90 -4.89
C ALA A 154 8.25 12.80 -6.10
N VAL A 155 9.42 12.21 -5.93
CA VAL A 155 10.36 11.95 -7.02
C VAL A 155 9.92 10.70 -7.78
N TYR A 156 9.33 10.86 -8.96
CA TYR A 156 8.88 9.75 -9.80
C TYR A 156 9.65 9.65 -11.11
N SER A 157 9.56 10.68 -11.96
CA SER A 157 10.17 10.69 -13.29
C SER A 157 11.67 11.05 -13.26
N LYS A 158 12.11 11.70 -12.19
CA LYS A 158 13.47 12.24 -12.04
C LYS A 158 14.34 11.47 -11.05
N PHE A 159 13.94 10.25 -10.71
CA PHE A 159 14.78 9.40 -9.88
C PHE A 159 16.06 9.02 -10.63
N GLY A 160 17.21 9.18 -9.99
CA GLY A 160 18.51 8.96 -10.60
C GLY A 160 19.09 10.17 -11.37
N ALA A 161 18.39 11.31 -11.44
CA ALA A 161 18.94 12.56 -11.95
C ALA A 161 19.88 13.21 -10.92
N ASP A 162 20.81 14.06 -11.39
CA ASP A 162 21.76 14.79 -10.53
C ASP A 162 21.04 15.63 -9.47
N VAL A 163 19.87 16.17 -9.81
CA VAL A 163 18.98 16.84 -8.89
C VAL A 163 17.60 16.18 -8.96
N ALA A 164 17.25 15.41 -7.93
CA ALA A 164 15.98 14.72 -7.81
C ALA A 164 14.87 15.69 -7.37
N THR A 165 14.32 16.47 -8.31
CA THR A 165 13.15 17.31 -8.05
C THR A 165 11.86 16.51 -8.07
N TYR A 166 10.86 16.97 -7.30
CA TYR A 166 9.58 16.27 -7.20
C TYR A 166 8.67 16.54 -8.40
N ASP A 167 7.95 15.53 -8.81
CA ASP A 167 6.78 15.67 -9.68
C ASP A 167 5.56 16.01 -8.83
N SER A 168 4.60 16.76 -9.39
CA SER A 168 3.29 16.94 -8.75
C SER A 168 2.53 15.62 -8.72
N GLN A 169 1.56 15.48 -7.83
CA GLN A 169 0.77 14.25 -7.77
C GLN A 169 0.01 13.99 -9.08
N GLN A 170 -0.42 15.03 -9.79
CA GLN A 170 -1.03 14.91 -11.12
C GLN A 170 -0.05 14.36 -12.16
N GLU A 171 1.18 14.91 -12.20
CA GLU A 171 2.23 14.39 -13.08
C GLU A 171 2.56 12.93 -12.79
N ILE A 172 2.68 12.57 -11.49
CA ILE A 172 2.93 11.19 -11.05
C ILE A 172 1.84 10.24 -11.56
N TYR A 173 0.57 10.57 -11.36
CA TYR A 173 -0.55 9.73 -11.84
C TYR A 173 -0.54 9.58 -13.35
N THR A 174 -0.24 10.65 -14.09
CA THR A 174 -0.13 10.63 -15.55
C THR A 174 0.98 9.68 -16.02
N GLU A 175 2.16 9.76 -15.40
CA GLU A 175 3.29 8.88 -15.74
C GLU A 175 3.02 7.42 -15.32
N MET A 176 2.40 7.19 -14.15
CA MET A 176 2.02 5.84 -13.72
C MET A 176 1.07 5.15 -14.71
N PHE A 177 0.10 5.88 -15.29
CA PHE A 177 -0.76 5.31 -16.34
C PHE A 177 0.01 4.95 -17.60
N LYS A 178 0.99 5.76 -18.02
CA LYS A 178 1.87 5.44 -19.15
C LYS A 178 2.78 4.24 -18.86
N ASP A 179 3.33 4.16 -17.67
CA ASP A 179 4.14 3.02 -17.23
C ASP A 179 3.33 1.71 -17.29
N LEU A 180 2.06 1.74 -16.85
CA LEU A 180 1.16 0.60 -16.97
C LEU A 180 0.77 0.30 -18.43
N ASP A 181 0.70 1.30 -19.32
CA ASP A 181 0.47 1.09 -20.75
C ASP A 181 1.60 0.29 -21.37
N PHE A 182 2.83 0.69 -21.11
CA PHE A 182 4.00 -0.04 -21.57
C PHE A 182 4.00 -1.47 -21.02
N ALA A 183 3.83 -1.62 -19.71
CA ALA A 183 3.89 -2.91 -19.06
C ALA A 183 2.84 -3.90 -19.58
N VAL A 184 1.58 -3.47 -19.65
CA VAL A 184 0.48 -4.30 -20.18
C VAL A 184 0.71 -4.64 -21.66
N THR A 185 1.14 -3.68 -22.48
CA THR A 185 1.41 -3.91 -23.89
C THR A 185 2.52 -4.94 -24.10
N GLU A 186 3.63 -4.79 -23.39
CA GLU A 186 4.80 -5.66 -23.55
C GLU A 186 4.52 -7.09 -23.07
N LEU A 187 3.91 -7.26 -21.89
CA LEU A 187 3.57 -8.59 -21.39
C LEU A 187 2.47 -9.25 -22.26
N SER A 188 1.52 -8.49 -22.79
CA SER A 188 0.49 -9.02 -23.71
C SER A 188 1.08 -9.55 -25.02
N LYS A 189 2.14 -8.93 -25.56
CA LYS A 189 2.87 -9.46 -26.72
C LYS A 189 3.49 -10.83 -26.41
N ARG A 190 4.07 -11.00 -25.21
CA ARG A 190 4.67 -12.27 -24.78
C ARG A 190 3.62 -13.36 -24.62
N ILE A 191 2.45 -13.03 -24.08
CA ILE A 191 1.31 -13.94 -23.98
C ILE A 191 0.83 -14.39 -25.37
N ALA A 192 0.67 -13.42 -26.31
CA ALA A 192 0.26 -13.71 -27.68
C ALA A 192 1.26 -14.60 -28.44
N ALA A 193 2.55 -14.43 -28.15
CA ALA A 193 3.64 -15.25 -28.70
C ALA A 193 3.79 -16.60 -28.00
N ASN A 194 2.99 -16.90 -26.96
CA ASN A 194 3.08 -18.09 -26.13
C ASN A 194 4.49 -18.32 -25.56
N GLU A 195 5.15 -17.23 -25.17
CA GLU A 195 6.49 -17.29 -24.59
C GLU A 195 6.45 -17.87 -23.17
N LYS A 196 7.42 -18.74 -22.85
CA LYS A 196 7.61 -19.21 -21.49
C LYS A 196 7.98 -18.01 -20.58
N THR A 197 7.39 -17.94 -19.41
CA THR A 197 7.71 -16.88 -18.45
C THR A 197 9.18 -16.92 -18.04
N SER A 198 9.74 -15.72 -17.83
CA SER A 198 11.09 -15.54 -17.26
C SER A 198 11.06 -15.21 -15.77
N PHE A 199 9.85 -15.14 -15.15
CA PHE A 199 9.68 -14.67 -13.77
C PHE A 199 9.57 -15.81 -12.74
N ASP A 200 9.39 -17.06 -13.18
CA ASP A 200 8.98 -18.23 -12.40
C ASP A 200 9.71 -18.39 -11.04
N GLU A 201 11.04 -18.39 -11.04
CA GLU A 201 11.83 -18.58 -9.81
C GLU A 201 11.94 -17.32 -8.94
N THR A 202 11.61 -16.16 -9.50
CA THR A 202 11.75 -14.85 -8.84
C THR A 202 10.44 -14.33 -8.29
N ASP A 203 9.33 -14.78 -8.85
CA ASP A 203 7.99 -14.35 -8.45
C ASP A 203 7.61 -14.96 -7.10
N LEU A 204 7.73 -14.17 -6.03
CA LEU A 204 7.34 -14.55 -4.66
C LEU A 204 5.83 -14.45 -4.42
N SER A 205 5.06 -14.09 -5.46
CA SER A 205 3.60 -14.05 -5.38
C SER A 205 2.96 -15.41 -5.68
N THR A 206 1.66 -15.49 -5.46
CA THR A 206 0.84 -16.65 -5.84
C THR A 206 0.70 -16.83 -7.36
N TYR A 207 1.31 -15.98 -8.16
CA TYR A 207 1.20 -16.01 -9.62
C TYR A 207 2.18 -16.96 -10.30
N GLY A 208 3.30 -17.30 -9.62
CA GLY A 208 4.31 -18.22 -10.16
C GLY A 208 4.88 -17.75 -11.51
N GLY A 209 5.04 -16.46 -11.69
CA GLY A 209 5.58 -15.85 -12.89
C GLY A 209 4.61 -15.66 -14.05
N SER A 210 3.32 -16.00 -13.91
CA SER A 210 2.34 -15.90 -15.01
C SER A 210 2.20 -14.47 -15.53
N TYR A 211 2.59 -14.23 -16.79
CA TYR A 211 2.41 -12.95 -17.47
C TYR A 211 0.94 -12.51 -17.49
N GLU A 212 0.01 -13.45 -17.73
CA GLU A 212 -1.43 -13.15 -17.76
C GLU A 212 -1.92 -12.61 -16.42
N LYS A 213 -1.55 -13.26 -15.31
CA LYS A 213 -1.93 -12.81 -13.97
C LYS A 213 -1.31 -11.45 -13.62
N TRP A 214 -0.07 -11.19 -14.05
CA TRP A 214 0.57 -9.89 -13.87
C TRP A 214 -0.10 -8.79 -14.71
N VAL A 215 -0.58 -9.09 -15.91
CA VAL A 215 -1.39 -8.14 -16.70
C VAL A 215 -2.73 -7.87 -16.03
N LYS A 216 -3.42 -8.89 -15.50
CA LYS A 216 -4.64 -8.70 -14.72
C LYS A 216 -4.41 -7.84 -13.47
N TYR A 217 -3.29 -8.06 -12.77
CA TYR A 217 -2.89 -7.21 -11.64
C TYR A 217 -2.66 -5.76 -12.08
N ALA A 218 -1.90 -5.53 -13.13
CA ALA A 218 -1.61 -4.20 -13.67
C ALA A 218 -2.90 -3.44 -14.07
N ASN A 219 -3.84 -4.12 -14.74
CA ASN A 219 -5.15 -3.56 -15.09
C ASN A 219 -5.99 -3.28 -13.83
N SER A 220 -5.97 -4.16 -12.83
CA SER A 220 -6.71 -3.97 -11.58
C SER A 220 -6.15 -2.81 -10.75
N LEU A 221 -4.82 -2.65 -10.74
CA LEU A 221 -4.14 -1.49 -10.15
C LEU A 221 -4.48 -0.19 -10.91
N ARG A 222 -4.49 -0.23 -12.25
CA ARG A 222 -4.97 0.87 -13.09
C ARG A 222 -6.38 1.30 -12.70
N LEU A 223 -7.29 0.35 -12.51
CA LEU A 223 -8.66 0.64 -12.09
C LEU A 223 -8.73 1.29 -10.70
N ARG A 224 -7.93 0.82 -9.72
CA ARG A 224 -7.80 1.47 -8.40
C ARG A 224 -7.36 2.93 -8.56
N MET A 225 -6.33 3.17 -9.35
CA MET A 225 -5.80 4.51 -9.63
C MET A 225 -6.82 5.40 -10.34
N ALA A 226 -7.54 4.87 -11.33
CA ALA A 226 -8.60 5.58 -12.04
C ALA A 226 -9.71 6.03 -11.08
N MET A 227 -10.16 5.15 -10.19
CA MET A 227 -11.15 5.52 -9.18
C MET A 227 -10.61 6.58 -8.22
N ARG A 228 -9.32 6.56 -7.85
CA ARG A 228 -8.70 7.57 -7.00
C ARG A 228 -8.82 8.98 -7.57
N VAL A 229 -8.68 9.15 -8.87
CA VAL A 229 -8.76 10.47 -9.52
C VAL A 229 -10.17 10.85 -10.01
N SER A 230 -11.18 10.03 -9.72
CA SER A 230 -12.55 10.18 -10.25
C SER A 230 -13.23 11.51 -9.91
N LYS A 231 -12.86 12.19 -8.83
CA LYS A 231 -13.42 13.49 -8.41
C LYS A 231 -12.62 14.67 -8.94
N VAL A 232 -11.32 14.54 -9.10
CA VAL A 232 -10.45 15.63 -9.58
C VAL A 232 -10.40 15.68 -11.10
N ASP A 233 -10.34 14.53 -11.76
CA ASP A 233 -10.35 14.40 -13.23
C ASP A 233 -11.26 13.23 -13.67
N PRO A 234 -12.58 13.46 -13.73
CA PRO A 234 -13.54 12.40 -14.11
C PRO A 234 -13.33 11.85 -15.53
N SER A 235 -12.79 12.67 -16.45
CA SER A 235 -12.56 12.25 -17.84
C SER A 235 -11.40 11.26 -17.94
N LEU A 236 -10.27 11.58 -17.32
CA LEU A 236 -9.12 10.68 -17.21
C LEU A 236 -9.53 9.40 -16.49
N ALA A 237 -10.24 9.53 -15.36
CA ALA A 237 -10.69 8.40 -14.57
C ALA A 237 -11.56 7.42 -15.38
N LYS A 238 -12.54 7.94 -16.12
CA LYS A 238 -13.39 7.11 -16.99
C LYS A 238 -12.57 6.39 -18.05
N THR A 239 -11.70 7.12 -18.75
CA THR A 239 -10.87 6.58 -19.82
C THR A 239 -9.99 5.42 -19.31
N GLU A 240 -9.30 5.63 -18.20
CA GLU A 240 -8.38 4.64 -17.64
C GLU A 240 -9.11 3.45 -17.01
N ALA A 241 -10.27 3.68 -16.36
CA ALA A 241 -11.10 2.61 -15.83
C ALA A 241 -11.68 1.70 -16.92
N GLU A 242 -12.26 2.30 -17.96
CA GLU A 242 -12.80 1.55 -19.11
C GLU A 242 -11.70 0.81 -19.87
N LYS A 243 -10.53 1.41 -20.04
CA LYS A 243 -9.35 0.77 -20.63
C LYS A 243 -8.91 -0.46 -19.85
N ALA A 244 -8.90 -0.38 -18.53
CA ALA A 244 -8.55 -1.51 -17.66
C ALA A 244 -9.53 -2.67 -17.79
N VAL A 245 -10.83 -2.39 -17.68
CA VAL A 245 -11.89 -3.42 -17.66
C VAL A 245 -12.09 -4.05 -19.03
N ASN A 246 -12.00 -3.25 -20.12
CA ASN A 246 -12.20 -3.73 -21.49
C ASN A 246 -10.92 -4.28 -22.13
N ASN A 247 -9.80 -4.37 -21.42
CA ASN A 247 -8.61 -5.05 -21.91
C ASN A 247 -8.94 -6.53 -22.20
N PRO A 248 -8.47 -7.14 -23.29
CA PRO A 248 -8.76 -8.54 -23.62
C PRO A 248 -8.40 -9.55 -22.52
N ILE A 249 -7.34 -9.28 -21.74
CA ILE A 249 -6.94 -10.09 -20.58
C ILE A 249 -7.79 -9.72 -19.35
N GLY A 250 -8.24 -8.47 -19.27
CA GLY A 250 -9.14 -7.95 -18.25
C GLY A 250 -8.48 -7.64 -16.91
N VAL A 251 -9.36 -7.53 -15.91
CA VAL A 251 -9.04 -7.32 -14.48
C VAL A 251 -9.33 -8.59 -13.69
N PHE A 252 -9.14 -8.58 -12.36
CA PHE A 252 -9.53 -9.70 -11.50
C PHE A 252 -11.04 -9.98 -11.57
N THR A 253 -11.37 -11.24 -11.72
CA THR A 253 -12.77 -11.72 -11.77
C THR A 253 -13.03 -12.95 -10.89
N THR A 254 -11.99 -13.66 -10.48
CA THR A 254 -12.09 -14.85 -9.63
C THR A 254 -11.17 -14.74 -8.42
N VAL A 255 -11.44 -15.50 -7.37
CA VAL A 255 -10.58 -15.56 -6.18
C VAL A 255 -9.16 -16.06 -6.53
N ALA A 256 -9.00 -16.81 -7.63
CA ALA A 256 -7.69 -17.26 -8.11
C ALA A 256 -6.83 -16.12 -8.71
N ASP A 257 -7.42 -14.97 -9.03
CA ASP A 257 -6.70 -13.79 -9.50
C ASP A 257 -6.10 -12.96 -8.36
N LEU A 258 -6.53 -13.20 -7.11
CA LEU A 258 -6.09 -12.52 -5.91
C LEU A 258 -4.57 -12.50 -5.78
N MET A 259 -3.99 -11.29 -5.67
CA MET A 259 -2.55 -11.11 -5.52
C MET A 259 -2.12 -11.26 -4.07
N LYS A 260 -1.33 -12.27 -3.78
CA LYS A 260 -0.72 -12.51 -2.47
C LYS A 260 0.78 -12.71 -2.61
N VAL A 261 1.50 -12.25 -1.59
CA VAL A 261 2.92 -12.53 -1.39
C VAL A 261 3.09 -13.26 -0.07
N LYS A 262 3.93 -14.31 -0.05
CA LYS A 262 4.26 -15.02 1.19
C LYS A 262 5.41 -14.33 1.91
N SER A 263 5.24 -14.07 3.19
CA SER A 263 6.31 -13.58 4.05
C SER A 263 7.47 -14.58 4.10
N PRO A 264 8.73 -14.12 3.98
CA PRO A 264 9.90 -15.00 4.05
C PRO A 264 10.11 -15.65 5.42
N VAL A 265 9.46 -15.14 6.46
CA VAL A 265 9.54 -15.65 7.85
C VAL A 265 8.30 -16.46 8.27
N ASP A 266 7.37 -16.69 7.34
CA ASP A 266 6.11 -17.44 7.56
C ASP A 266 5.27 -16.91 8.74
N LEU A 267 5.45 -15.64 9.09
CA LEU A 267 4.73 -14.93 10.14
C LEU A 267 4.00 -13.74 9.55
N ASN A 268 2.89 -13.38 10.15
CA ASN A 268 2.22 -12.13 9.87
C ASN A 268 2.58 -11.09 10.92
N VAL A 269 3.17 -9.99 10.47
CA VAL A 269 3.63 -8.91 11.36
C VAL A 269 2.49 -8.27 12.17
N ILE A 270 1.25 -8.26 11.63
CA ILE A 270 0.07 -7.75 12.32
C ILE A 270 -0.30 -8.68 13.50
N ASP A 271 -0.23 -9.99 13.28
CA ASP A 271 -0.47 -10.99 14.33
C ASP A 271 0.55 -10.85 15.45
N VAL A 272 1.83 -10.66 15.12
CA VAL A 272 2.90 -10.42 16.12
C VAL A 272 2.61 -9.16 16.95
N MET A 273 2.20 -8.05 16.31
CA MET A 273 1.85 -6.82 17.04
C MET A 273 0.64 -7.01 17.96
N SER A 274 -0.34 -7.80 17.52
CA SER A 274 -1.57 -8.00 18.28
C SER A 274 -1.39 -8.99 19.43
N HIS A 275 -0.69 -10.11 19.20
CA HIS A 275 -0.57 -11.20 20.20
C HIS A 275 0.73 -11.12 21.00
N ALA A 276 1.89 -11.07 20.34
CA ALA A 276 3.17 -11.12 21.05
C ALA A 276 3.51 -9.78 21.73
N TRP A 277 3.22 -8.66 21.07
CA TRP A 277 3.46 -7.33 21.67
C TRP A 277 2.28 -6.84 22.49
N ALA A 278 1.08 -7.40 22.31
CA ALA A 278 -0.17 -6.97 22.92
C ALA A 278 -0.40 -5.45 22.77
N GLY A 279 -0.03 -4.91 21.61
CA GLY A 279 -0.06 -3.48 21.32
C GLY A 279 -1.07 -3.07 20.24
N LEU A 280 -1.74 -4.01 19.59
CA LEU A 280 -2.67 -3.75 18.47
C LEU A 280 -3.99 -4.49 18.69
N PHE A 281 -5.10 -3.76 18.62
CA PHE A 281 -6.44 -4.26 18.89
C PHE A 281 -7.44 -3.80 17.84
N MET A 282 -8.59 -4.46 17.81
CA MET A 282 -9.71 -4.09 16.94
C MET A 282 -10.12 -2.63 17.16
N GLY A 283 -10.36 -1.91 16.07
CA GLY A 283 -10.96 -0.57 16.12
C GLY A 283 -12.46 -0.62 16.46
N ALA A 284 -12.98 0.38 17.15
CA ALA A 284 -14.40 0.49 17.48
C ALA A 284 -15.31 0.57 16.24
N ASP A 285 -14.79 1.10 15.14
CA ASP A 285 -15.49 1.14 13.86
C ASP A 285 -15.76 -0.26 13.31
N MET A 286 -14.81 -1.17 13.45
CA MET A 286 -14.99 -2.59 13.10
C MET A 286 -16.08 -3.25 13.96
N GLU A 287 -16.09 -2.99 15.27
CA GLU A 287 -17.17 -3.47 16.15
C GLU A 287 -18.53 -2.93 15.73
N SER A 288 -18.62 -1.62 15.46
CA SER A 288 -19.86 -0.96 15.09
C SER A 288 -20.42 -1.50 13.78
N ILE A 289 -19.61 -1.52 12.73
CA ILE A 289 -20.03 -1.85 11.36
C ILE A 289 -20.28 -3.37 11.24
N LEU A 290 -19.26 -4.21 11.49
CA LEU A 290 -19.42 -5.65 11.32
C LEU A 290 -20.38 -6.23 12.36
N GLY A 291 -20.30 -5.77 13.61
CA GLY A 291 -21.19 -6.22 14.68
C GLY A 291 -22.64 -5.84 14.44
N GLY A 292 -22.90 -4.63 13.92
CA GLY A 292 -24.22 -4.18 13.57
C GLY A 292 -24.84 -4.95 12.41
N TYR A 293 -24.07 -5.21 11.35
CA TYR A 293 -24.50 -6.04 10.22
C TYR A 293 -24.58 -7.54 10.56
N GLN A 294 -24.07 -7.96 11.73
CA GLN A 294 -23.86 -9.38 12.07
C GLN A 294 -23.05 -10.09 10.98
N ASP A 295 -21.99 -9.43 10.53
CA ASP A 295 -21.16 -9.87 9.42
C ASP A 295 -20.36 -11.11 9.80
N PRO A 296 -20.50 -12.25 9.07
CA PRO A 296 -19.81 -13.49 9.42
C PRO A 296 -18.28 -13.41 9.25
N ARG A 297 -17.76 -12.43 8.50
CA ARG A 297 -16.32 -12.17 8.36
C ARG A 297 -15.69 -11.67 9.67
N MET A 298 -16.49 -11.16 10.61
CA MET A 298 -16.04 -10.74 11.94
C MET A 298 -15.20 -11.84 12.63
N ALA A 299 -15.70 -13.07 12.61
CA ALA A 299 -15.04 -14.22 13.25
C ALA A 299 -13.73 -14.67 12.56
N LYS A 300 -13.50 -14.23 11.31
CA LYS A 300 -12.24 -14.44 10.60
C LYS A 300 -11.22 -13.33 10.86
N TYR A 301 -11.71 -12.12 11.11
CA TYR A 301 -10.87 -10.93 11.28
C TYR A 301 -10.42 -10.75 12.72
N TRP A 302 -11.25 -11.14 13.70
CA TRP A 302 -11.06 -10.83 15.10
C TRP A 302 -11.36 -12.02 16.00
N GLU A 303 -10.68 -12.09 17.13
CA GLU A 303 -11.03 -12.95 18.25
C GLU A 303 -12.03 -12.26 19.16
N THR A 304 -12.80 -13.04 19.93
CA THR A 304 -13.66 -12.47 20.98
C THR A 304 -12.82 -11.88 22.12
N SER A 305 -13.32 -10.83 22.74
CA SER A 305 -12.66 -10.12 23.81
C SER A 305 -12.63 -10.95 25.11
N GLU A 306 -11.53 -10.93 25.82
CA GLU A 306 -11.45 -11.42 27.21
C GLU A 306 -12.15 -10.46 28.18
N GLN A 307 -12.23 -9.16 27.86
CA GLN A 307 -12.89 -8.13 28.68
C GLN A 307 -14.40 -8.34 28.78
N VAL A 308 -15.02 -8.77 27.67
CA VAL A 308 -16.45 -9.12 27.59
C VAL A 308 -16.55 -10.47 26.89
N PRO A 309 -16.52 -11.59 27.65
CA PRO A 309 -16.46 -12.92 27.07
C PRO A 309 -17.58 -13.19 26.06
N GLY A 310 -17.21 -13.80 24.94
CA GLY A 310 -18.15 -14.12 23.85
C GLY A 310 -18.54 -12.94 22.96
N GLN A 311 -18.03 -11.74 23.20
CA GLN A 311 -18.27 -10.56 22.37
C GLN A 311 -17.00 -10.06 21.70
N TYR A 312 -17.16 -9.40 20.56
CA TYR A 312 -16.12 -8.63 19.90
C TYR A 312 -16.14 -7.20 20.43
N LYS A 313 -15.01 -6.72 20.95
CA LYS A 313 -14.87 -5.39 21.54
C LYS A 313 -13.68 -4.66 20.94
N GLY A 314 -13.98 -3.56 20.25
CA GLY A 314 -12.99 -2.66 19.67
C GLY A 314 -12.67 -1.49 20.62
N VAL A 315 -11.58 -0.80 20.35
CA VAL A 315 -11.17 0.43 21.07
C VAL A 315 -11.31 1.61 20.11
N ARG A 316 -11.90 2.72 20.57
CA ARG A 316 -11.94 3.96 19.76
C ARG A 316 -10.54 4.54 19.60
N THR A 317 -10.23 4.90 18.38
CA THR A 317 -8.98 5.60 18.03
C THR A 317 -9.03 7.03 18.57
N GLY A 318 -7.89 7.54 19.08
CA GLY A 318 -7.74 8.93 19.50
C GLY A 318 -8.64 9.34 20.67
N ILE A 319 -8.80 8.48 21.65
CA ILE A 319 -9.46 8.77 22.95
C ILE A 319 -8.44 9.20 24.00
N VAL A 320 -8.93 9.78 25.10
CA VAL A 320 -8.12 9.91 26.32
C VAL A 320 -8.13 8.56 27.04
N TYR A 321 -6.98 7.92 27.15
CA TYR A 321 -6.85 6.66 27.88
C TYR A 321 -6.84 6.94 29.38
N PRO A 322 -7.79 6.35 30.16
CA PRO A 322 -7.82 6.53 31.61
C PRO A 322 -6.55 5.97 32.26
N THR A 323 -6.03 6.71 33.25
CA THR A 323 -4.87 6.25 34.03
C THR A 323 -5.17 4.93 34.74
N GLY A 324 -4.29 3.96 34.59
CA GLY A 324 -4.44 2.63 35.23
C GLY A 324 -5.45 1.70 34.53
N THR A 325 -6.10 2.15 33.44
CA THR A 325 -7.01 1.32 32.66
C THR A 325 -6.28 0.70 31.47
N THR A 326 -6.46 -0.60 31.26
CA THR A 326 -5.86 -1.30 30.15
C THR A 326 -6.92 -1.87 29.21
N TYR A 327 -6.78 -1.59 27.93
CA TYR A 327 -7.56 -2.20 26.86
C TYR A 327 -6.95 -3.53 26.36
N GLY A 328 -5.92 -4.05 27.04
CA GLY A 328 -5.18 -5.26 26.66
C GLY A 328 -5.99 -6.56 26.58
N LYS A 329 -7.24 -6.53 27.06
CA LYS A 329 -8.20 -7.65 27.00
C LYS A 329 -9.29 -7.49 25.95
N PHE A 330 -9.18 -6.45 25.10
CA PHE A 330 -10.10 -6.26 23.98
C PHE A 330 -9.76 -7.21 22.83
N SER A 331 -10.56 -7.20 21.76
CA SER A 331 -10.42 -8.14 20.65
C SER A 331 -9.10 -7.97 19.92
N LYS A 332 -8.37 -9.07 19.81
CA LYS A 332 -7.14 -9.22 19.02
C LYS A 332 -7.46 -9.70 17.63
N THR A 333 -6.46 -9.68 16.75
CA THR A 333 -6.60 -10.16 15.37
C THR A 333 -6.88 -11.66 15.30
N GLY A 334 -7.68 -12.08 14.32
CA GLY A 334 -8.10 -13.46 14.10
C GLY A 334 -7.37 -14.13 12.95
N ASP A 335 -7.96 -15.21 12.43
CA ASP A 335 -7.36 -16.09 11.40
C ASP A 335 -6.88 -15.37 10.14
N ARG A 336 -7.53 -14.26 9.74
CA ARG A 336 -7.18 -13.50 8.54
C ARG A 336 -5.73 -12.99 8.55
N THR A 337 -5.17 -12.73 9.70
CA THR A 337 -3.81 -12.21 9.87
C THR A 337 -2.85 -13.22 10.53
N ARG A 338 -3.24 -14.50 10.65
CA ARG A 338 -2.37 -15.54 11.24
C ARG A 338 -1.42 -16.19 10.25
N THR A 339 -1.76 -16.17 8.96
CA THR A 339 -0.88 -16.72 7.92
C THR A 339 0.12 -15.68 7.46
N GLY A 340 1.32 -16.10 7.08
CA GLY A 340 2.33 -15.21 6.49
C GLY A 340 1.98 -14.72 5.07
N GLU A 341 0.74 -14.87 4.60
CA GLU A 341 0.30 -14.38 3.30
C GLU A 341 -0.23 -12.96 3.37
N ILE A 342 0.36 -12.06 2.60
CA ILE A 342 -0.03 -10.65 2.52
C ILE A 342 -0.75 -10.40 1.19
N THR A 343 -1.99 -9.93 1.26
CA THR A 343 -2.78 -9.57 0.07
C THR A 343 -2.43 -8.14 -0.37
N TRP A 344 -2.03 -7.96 -1.63
CA TRP A 344 -1.76 -6.63 -2.20
C TRP A 344 -2.99 -6.02 -2.88
N LEU A 345 -3.79 -6.86 -3.53
CA LEU A 345 -5.02 -6.48 -4.19
C LEU A 345 -5.98 -7.66 -4.23
N SER A 346 -7.24 -7.44 -3.90
CA SER A 346 -8.25 -8.50 -3.85
C SER A 346 -9.25 -8.42 -5.00
N THR A 347 -9.79 -9.57 -5.39
CA THR A 347 -10.87 -9.64 -6.39
C THR A 347 -12.12 -8.92 -5.91
N ALA A 348 -12.42 -9.00 -4.63
CA ALA A 348 -13.55 -8.27 -4.04
C ALA A 348 -13.41 -6.75 -4.21
N GLU A 349 -12.21 -6.21 -3.96
CA GLU A 349 -11.93 -4.80 -4.19
C GLU A 349 -12.19 -4.39 -5.65
N VAL A 350 -11.69 -5.19 -6.60
CA VAL A 350 -11.85 -4.91 -8.04
C VAL A 350 -13.34 -4.87 -8.43
N TYR A 351 -14.16 -5.76 -7.89
CA TYR A 351 -15.61 -5.70 -8.09
C TYR A 351 -16.24 -4.41 -7.52
N PHE A 352 -15.81 -3.95 -6.35
CA PHE A 352 -16.32 -2.69 -5.78
C PHE A 352 -15.86 -1.46 -6.55
N LEU A 353 -14.64 -1.45 -7.08
CA LEU A 353 -14.17 -0.39 -7.98
C LEU A 353 -14.99 -0.35 -9.27
N ARG A 354 -15.31 -1.52 -9.85
CA ARG A 354 -16.21 -1.63 -11.01
C ARG A 354 -17.64 -1.19 -10.68
N ALA A 355 -18.15 -1.56 -9.50
CA ALA A 355 -19.48 -1.15 -9.05
C ALA A 355 -19.59 0.38 -8.95
N GLU A 356 -18.58 1.04 -8.37
CA GLU A 356 -18.54 2.51 -8.34
C GLU A 356 -18.44 3.11 -9.75
N GLY A 357 -17.59 2.57 -10.64
CA GLY A 357 -17.49 3.03 -12.02
C GLY A 357 -18.83 2.90 -12.77
N ALA A 358 -19.53 1.78 -12.61
CA ALA A 358 -20.87 1.57 -13.19
C ALA A 358 -21.92 2.52 -12.59
N LEU A 359 -21.83 2.82 -11.28
CA LEU A 359 -22.70 3.80 -10.61
C LEU A 359 -22.49 5.22 -11.18
N ARG A 360 -21.28 5.54 -11.67
CA ARG A 360 -20.93 6.77 -12.38
C ARG A 360 -21.32 6.75 -13.88
N GLY A 361 -21.92 5.67 -14.37
CA GLY A 361 -22.33 5.50 -15.78
C GLY A 361 -21.19 5.08 -16.72
N TRP A 362 -20.10 4.48 -16.20
CA TRP A 362 -18.99 3.98 -17.01
C TRP A 362 -19.22 2.52 -17.43
N ASN A 363 -18.60 2.11 -18.54
CA ASN A 363 -18.68 0.71 -19.00
C ASN A 363 -17.76 -0.20 -18.16
N MET A 364 -18.32 -0.82 -17.13
CA MET A 364 -17.59 -1.67 -16.18
C MET A 364 -17.91 -3.18 -16.32
N GLY A 365 -18.58 -3.57 -17.42
CA GLY A 365 -18.90 -4.97 -17.70
C GLY A 365 -19.99 -5.55 -16.80
N GLY A 366 -20.90 -4.72 -16.27
CA GLY A 366 -22.06 -5.13 -15.47
C GLY A 366 -22.78 -3.93 -14.87
N THR A 367 -23.96 -4.15 -14.26
CA THR A 367 -24.65 -3.10 -13.52
C THR A 367 -23.95 -2.82 -12.19
N ALA A 368 -24.12 -1.62 -11.65
CA ALA A 368 -23.53 -1.25 -10.36
C ALA A 368 -23.97 -2.21 -9.24
N LYS A 369 -25.26 -2.61 -9.24
CA LYS A 369 -25.82 -3.56 -8.29
C LYS A 369 -25.19 -4.94 -8.41
N ASP A 370 -25.14 -5.53 -9.62
CA ASP A 370 -24.60 -6.88 -9.82
C ASP A 370 -23.13 -6.96 -9.43
N LEU A 371 -22.35 -5.90 -9.77
CA LEU A 371 -20.92 -5.80 -9.41
C LEU A 371 -20.71 -5.63 -7.91
N TYR A 372 -21.58 -4.86 -7.23
CA TYR A 372 -21.57 -4.73 -5.78
C TYR A 372 -21.82 -6.07 -5.09
N GLU A 373 -22.87 -6.80 -5.52
CA GLU A 373 -23.22 -8.11 -4.99
C GLU A 373 -22.12 -9.15 -5.27
N ALA A 374 -21.51 -9.09 -6.47
CA ALA A 374 -20.36 -9.94 -6.81
C ALA A 374 -19.14 -9.65 -5.92
N GLY A 375 -18.91 -8.38 -5.57
CA GLY A 375 -17.85 -7.97 -4.64
C GLY A 375 -18.04 -8.56 -3.24
N ILE A 376 -19.27 -8.56 -2.71
CA ILE A 376 -19.59 -9.20 -1.43
C ILE A 376 -19.34 -10.70 -1.51
N LYS A 377 -19.85 -11.38 -2.54
CA LYS A 377 -19.64 -12.82 -2.75
C LYS A 377 -18.16 -13.17 -2.81
N ALA A 378 -17.38 -12.44 -3.62
CA ALA A 378 -15.93 -12.63 -3.71
C ALA A 378 -15.23 -12.44 -2.36
N SER A 379 -15.66 -11.48 -1.53
CA SER A 379 -15.12 -11.27 -0.18
C SER A 379 -15.49 -12.44 0.77
N PHE A 380 -16.69 -12.97 0.68
CA PHE A 380 -17.12 -14.15 1.46
C PHE A 380 -16.28 -15.37 1.07
N ASP A 381 -16.18 -15.65 -0.23
CA ASP A 381 -15.38 -16.76 -0.76
C ASP A 381 -13.90 -16.65 -0.34
N GLN A 382 -13.32 -15.45 -0.44
CA GLN A 382 -11.92 -15.19 -0.02
C GLN A 382 -11.69 -15.49 1.47
N ASN A 383 -12.69 -15.30 2.32
CA ASN A 383 -12.61 -15.53 3.75
C ASN A 383 -13.17 -16.90 4.18
N GLY A 384 -13.65 -17.71 3.25
CA GLY A 384 -14.23 -19.02 3.53
C GLY A 384 -15.44 -18.93 4.48
N VAL A 385 -16.32 -17.93 4.27
CA VAL A 385 -17.57 -17.79 5.02
C VAL A 385 -18.78 -17.94 4.12
N GLU A 386 -19.85 -18.49 4.67
CA GLU A 386 -21.09 -18.75 3.97
C GLU A 386 -22.15 -17.68 4.25
N GLY A 387 -23.30 -17.74 3.55
CA GLY A 387 -24.44 -16.88 3.81
C GLY A 387 -24.46 -15.56 3.03
N ALA A 388 -23.63 -15.41 1.99
CA ALA A 388 -23.53 -14.17 1.21
C ALA A 388 -24.89 -13.71 0.66
N ALA A 389 -25.75 -14.61 0.17
CA ALA A 389 -27.06 -14.25 -0.40
C ALA A 389 -28.01 -13.60 0.63
N ALA A 390 -28.09 -14.17 1.83
CA ALA A 390 -28.88 -13.61 2.93
C ALA A 390 -28.30 -12.27 3.42
N TYR A 391 -26.99 -12.16 3.49
CA TYR A 391 -26.30 -10.91 3.89
C TYR A 391 -26.53 -9.79 2.86
N ILE A 392 -26.44 -10.07 1.57
CA ILE A 392 -26.70 -9.11 0.48
C ILE A 392 -28.16 -8.59 0.51
N ALA A 393 -29.11 -9.48 0.81
CA ALA A 393 -30.53 -9.14 0.83
C ALA A 393 -30.96 -8.39 2.11
N ASP A 394 -30.09 -8.23 3.11
CA ASP A 394 -30.45 -7.65 4.41
C ASP A 394 -30.65 -6.13 4.29
N ASN A 395 -31.91 -5.72 4.43
CA ASN A 395 -32.35 -4.32 4.41
C ASN A 395 -32.76 -3.79 5.80
N THR A 396 -32.38 -4.48 6.87
CA THR A 396 -32.81 -4.19 8.25
C THR A 396 -31.65 -3.86 9.18
N LYS A 397 -30.52 -4.56 9.06
CA LYS A 397 -29.37 -4.39 9.94
C LYS A 397 -28.60 -3.10 9.60
N LEU A 398 -28.21 -2.40 10.64
CA LEU A 398 -27.45 -1.15 10.59
C LEU A 398 -26.21 -1.27 11.46
N PRO A 399 -25.14 -0.49 11.22
CA PRO A 399 -24.08 -0.33 12.18
C PRO A 399 -24.62 -0.01 13.58
N LYS A 400 -24.03 -0.60 14.62
CA LYS A 400 -24.50 -0.45 16.01
C LYS A 400 -23.75 0.65 16.75
N ASP A 401 -24.38 1.17 17.80
CA ASP A 401 -23.73 2.05 18.75
C ASP A 401 -22.53 1.37 19.39
N TYR A 402 -21.48 2.14 19.66
CA TYR A 402 -20.32 1.68 20.39
C TYR A 402 -20.47 2.00 21.87
N VAL A 403 -20.26 0.98 22.70
CA VAL A 403 -20.28 1.10 24.17
C VAL A 403 -18.94 0.62 24.71
N ASP A 404 -18.19 1.51 25.35
CA ASP A 404 -16.94 1.20 26.03
C ASP A 404 -17.21 0.66 27.43
N PRO A 405 -16.89 -0.62 27.72
CA PRO A 405 -17.16 -1.21 29.02
C PRO A 405 -16.26 -0.66 30.14
N LEU A 406 -15.20 0.07 29.80
CA LEU A 406 -14.23 0.62 30.77
C LEU A 406 -14.43 2.11 31.04
N ASN A 407 -14.99 2.86 30.06
CA ASN A 407 -15.18 4.29 30.18
C ASN A 407 -16.33 4.79 29.31
N ALA A 408 -17.49 5.04 29.92
CA ALA A 408 -18.69 5.48 29.23
C ALA A 408 -18.52 6.82 28.47
N THR A 409 -17.49 7.63 28.78
CA THR A 409 -17.21 8.87 28.02
C THR A 409 -16.74 8.60 26.60
N ASN A 410 -16.32 7.38 26.31
CA ASN A 410 -15.90 6.92 24.98
C ASN A 410 -17.07 6.37 24.16
N ASN A 411 -18.26 6.22 24.74
CA ASN A 411 -19.45 5.76 24.00
C ASN A 411 -19.75 6.67 22.81
N ALA A 412 -20.27 6.08 21.73
CA ALA A 412 -20.65 6.82 20.54
C ALA A 412 -21.83 6.17 19.83
N ALA A 413 -22.78 6.98 19.38
CA ALA A 413 -23.82 6.51 18.49
C ALA A 413 -23.25 6.13 17.11
N ALA A 414 -23.82 5.13 16.47
CA ALA A 414 -23.46 4.72 15.13
C ALA A 414 -23.58 5.89 14.13
N VAL A 415 -22.54 6.12 13.35
CA VAL A 415 -22.45 7.27 12.43
C VAL A 415 -23.00 6.96 11.05
N SER A 416 -23.00 5.69 10.61
CA SER A 416 -23.66 5.25 9.38
C SER A 416 -25.07 4.74 9.62
N LYS A 417 -25.96 4.97 8.64
CA LYS A 417 -27.38 4.55 8.69
C LYS A 417 -27.77 3.73 7.46
N VAL A 418 -26.81 3.18 6.73
CA VAL A 418 -27.07 2.35 5.55
C VAL A 418 -27.11 0.88 5.90
N THR A 419 -28.01 0.14 5.27
CA THR A 419 -28.08 -1.34 5.31
C THR A 419 -27.17 -1.94 4.23
N VAL A 420 -27.04 -3.27 4.20
CA VAL A 420 -26.28 -3.97 3.16
C VAL A 420 -27.01 -3.98 1.82
N ALA A 421 -28.32 -4.23 1.82
CA ALA A 421 -29.11 -4.34 0.58
C ALA A 421 -29.01 -3.05 -0.26
N TRP A 422 -28.97 -3.22 -1.59
CA TRP A 422 -28.87 -2.12 -2.56
C TRP A 422 -29.94 -1.07 -2.33
N GLY A 423 -29.56 0.20 -2.33
CA GLY A 423 -30.40 1.34 -2.00
C GLY A 423 -31.00 2.05 -3.21
N ALA A 424 -31.63 3.21 -2.97
CA ALA A 424 -32.39 3.96 -3.97
C ALA A 424 -31.58 5.08 -4.65
N THR A 425 -30.60 5.68 -3.97
CA THR A 425 -29.85 6.82 -4.49
C THR A 425 -28.39 6.48 -4.76
N ASN A 426 -27.76 7.23 -5.67
CA ASN A 426 -26.35 7.03 -5.99
C ASN A 426 -25.44 7.26 -4.77
N GLU A 427 -25.72 8.28 -3.96
CA GLU A 427 -24.91 8.59 -2.78
C GLU A 427 -25.03 7.49 -1.71
N GLU A 428 -26.25 6.98 -1.46
CA GLU A 428 -26.44 5.84 -0.55
C GLU A 428 -25.72 4.59 -1.06
N ASN A 429 -25.82 4.31 -2.36
CA ASN A 429 -25.17 3.16 -2.96
C ASN A 429 -23.64 3.30 -2.95
N LEU A 430 -23.11 4.52 -3.11
CA LEU A 430 -21.67 4.76 -2.94
C LEU A 430 -21.23 4.48 -1.50
N GLU A 431 -21.96 4.95 -0.48
CA GLU A 431 -21.66 4.64 0.92
C GLU A 431 -21.63 3.12 1.14
N LYS A 432 -22.59 2.37 0.58
CA LYS A 432 -22.65 0.91 0.66
C LYS A 432 -21.46 0.24 -0.05
N ILE A 433 -21.14 0.65 -1.28
CA ILE A 433 -20.00 0.12 -2.04
C ILE A 433 -18.71 0.33 -1.26
N ILE A 434 -18.44 1.55 -0.79
CA ILE A 434 -17.20 1.87 -0.08
C ILE A 434 -17.15 1.18 1.28
N THR A 435 -18.26 1.05 2.00
CA THR A 435 -18.31 0.31 3.26
C THR A 435 -17.98 -1.17 3.05
N GLN A 436 -18.55 -1.81 2.02
CA GLN A 436 -18.25 -3.21 1.72
C GLN A 436 -16.83 -3.39 1.16
N LYS A 437 -16.32 -2.43 0.36
CA LYS A 437 -14.90 -2.39 -0.04
C LYS A 437 -14.01 -2.31 1.19
N TRP A 438 -14.30 -1.40 2.14
CA TRP A 438 -13.57 -1.27 3.39
C TRP A 438 -13.53 -2.57 4.18
N ILE A 439 -14.66 -3.29 4.33
CA ILE A 439 -14.67 -4.60 4.99
C ILE A 439 -13.78 -5.61 4.23
N ALA A 440 -13.86 -5.64 2.90
CA ALA A 440 -13.17 -6.62 2.06
C ALA A 440 -11.67 -6.40 1.95
N THR A 441 -11.19 -5.15 2.04
CA THR A 441 -9.77 -4.79 1.93
C THR A 441 -9.00 -4.92 3.24
N TYR A 442 -9.66 -5.21 4.37
CA TYR A 442 -8.96 -5.49 5.63
C TYR A 442 -7.88 -6.57 5.40
N PRO A 443 -6.62 -6.35 5.83
CA PRO A 443 -6.13 -5.31 6.73
C PRO A 443 -5.38 -4.12 6.05
N ASP A 444 -5.56 -3.82 4.77
CA ASP A 444 -4.87 -2.69 4.11
C ASP A 444 -5.47 -1.34 4.55
N GLY A 445 -5.07 -0.87 5.72
CA GLY A 445 -5.56 0.38 6.28
C GLY A 445 -5.14 1.62 5.50
N GLN A 446 -4.03 1.58 4.75
CA GLN A 446 -3.63 2.72 3.92
C GLN A 446 -4.59 2.93 2.73
N GLU A 447 -4.99 1.85 2.05
CA GLU A 447 -5.98 1.95 0.97
C GLU A 447 -7.33 2.41 1.53
N ALA A 448 -7.76 1.85 2.66
CA ALA A 448 -9.00 2.23 3.33
C ALA A 448 -9.00 3.72 3.77
N TRP A 449 -7.88 4.22 4.31
CA TRP A 449 -7.72 5.65 4.64
C TRP A 449 -7.74 6.54 3.39
N SER A 450 -7.18 6.08 2.28
CA SER A 450 -7.22 6.81 1.01
C SER A 450 -8.64 6.92 0.47
N GLU A 451 -9.43 5.85 0.53
CA GLU A 451 -10.84 5.86 0.12
C GLU A 451 -11.71 6.76 1.04
N PHE A 452 -11.48 6.71 2.35
CA PHE A 452 -12.13 7.63 3.28
C PHE A 452 -11.84 9.09 2.93
N ARG A 453 -10.59 9.45 2.65
CA ARG A 453 -10.23 10.82 2.25
C ARG A 453 -10.90 11.25 0.94
N ARG A 454 -11.00 10.33 -0.03
CA ARG A 454 -11.59 10.58 -1.35
C ARG A 454 -13.10 10.74 -1.29
N THR A 455 -13.80 9.88 -0.56
CA THR A 455 -15.28 9.75 -0.61
C THR A 455 -15.99 10.24 0.62
N GLY A 456 -15.33 10.28 1.77
CA GLY A 456 -15.94 10.46 3.08
C GLY A 456 -16.53 9.16 3.66
N TYR A 457 -16.31 8.00 3.03
CA TYR A 457 -16.86 6.70 3.43
C TYR A 457 -15.75 5.67 3.70
N PRO A 458 -16.04 4.65 4.55
CA PRO A 458 -17.21 4.57 5.41
C PRO A 458 -17.24 5.73 6.39
N LYS A 459 -18.42 6.03 6.96
CA LYS A 459 -18.49 6.98 8.08
C LYS A 459 -17.88 6.33 9.31
N LEU A 460 -16.86 6.98 9.86
CA LEU A 460 -16.06 6.50 11.00
C LEU A 460 -16.25 7.39 12.22
N PHE A 461 -16.04 6.83 13.41
CA PHE A 461 -16.01 7.60 14.64
C PHE A 461 -14.91 8.66 14.61
N ARG A 462 -15.26 9.88 15.03
CA ARG A 462 -14.25 10.94 15.19
C ARG A 462 -13.45 10.73 16.46
N ILE A 463 -12.17 11.10 16.43
CA ILE A 463 -11.35 11.12 17.64
C ILE A 463 -11.92 12.13 18.64
N THR A 464 -11.71 11.88 19.93
CA THR A 464 -12.15 12.79 21.01
C THR A 464 -11.03 13.62 21.61
N ASN A 465 -9.78 13.23 21.32
CA ASN A 465 -8.57 13.82 21.89
C ASN A 465 -7.65 14.28 20.75
N ASN A 466 -7.95 15.44 20.16
CA ASN A 466 -7.14 16.00 19.07
C ASN A 466 -5.97 16.81 19.63
N LYS A 467 -4.75 16.30 19.49
CA LYS A 467 -3.51 16.93 19.96
C LYS A 467 -2.71 17.64 18.84
N SER A 468 -3.33 17.93 17.71
CA SER A 468 -2.65 18.62 16.61
C SER A 468 -2.37 20.11 16.87
N GLY A 469 -2.78 20.65 18.00
CA GLY A 469 -2.69 22.09 18.26
C GLY A 469 -3.60 22.95 17.37
N GLY A 470 -4.70 22.36 16.87
CA GLY A 470 -5.63 23.05 15.97
C GLY A 470 -5.27 22.99 14.48
N ILE A 471 -4.18 22.32 14.13
CA ILE A 471 -3.73 22.20 12.71
C ILE A 471 -4.65 21.24 11.94
N ILE A 472 -4.98 20.09 12.51
CA ILE A 472 -5.77 19.05 11.84
C ILE A 472 -7.21 19.11 12.34
N SER A 473 -8.16 19.22 11.42
CA SER A 473 -9.58 19.18 11.74
C SER A 473 -9.99 17.81 12.29
N THR A 474 -10.68 17.76 13.41
CA THR A 474 -11.27 16.52 13.94
C THR A 474 -12.25 15.89 12.97
N GLU A 475 -13.03 16.72 12.24
CA GLU A 475 -14.04 16.25 11.28
C GLU A 475 -13.40 15.66 10.01
N LEU A 476 -12.34 16.27 9.50
CA LEU A 476 -11.70 15.84 8.26
C LEU A 476 -10.65 14.75 8.49
N GLY A 477 -10.07 14.70 9.68
CA GLY A 477 -8.96 13.80 9.99
C GLY A 477 -7.66 14.19 9.28
N VAL A 478 -6.66 13.33 9.42
CA VAL A 478 -5.36 13.51 8.75
C VAL A 478 -5.54 13.33 7.24
N ARG A 479 -5.04 14.31 6.47
CA ARG A 479 -5.18 14.32 4.99
C ARG A 479 -3.92 13.85 4.26
N ARG A 480 -2.74 13.98 4.88
CA ARG A 480 -1.46 13.53 4.35
C ARG A 480 -0.40 13.41 5.45
N LEU A 481 0.72 12.80 5.12
CA LEU A 481 1.95 12.88 5.90
C LEU A 481 2.82 14.03 5.40
N GLY A 482 3.56 14.69 6.29
CA GLY A 482 4.59 15.66 5.94
C GLY A 482 5.73 14.99 5.19
N PHE A 483 6.51 15.76 4.44
CA PHE A 483 7.68 15.22 3.74
C PHE A 483 8.67 14.59 4.71
N SER A 484 9.41 13.60 4.22
CA SER A 484 10.39 12.89 5.04
C SER A 484 11.46 13.81 5.58
N GLN A 485 11.85 13.58 6.84
CA GLN A 485 12.93 14.32 7.47
C GLN A 485 14.28 14.14 6.75
N SER A 486 14.51 12.97 6.15
CA SER A 486 15.70 12.69 5.37
C SER A 486 15.77 13.59 4.13
N GLU A 487 14.65 13.79 3.44
CA GLU A 487 14.54 14.69 2.29
C GLU A 487 14.73 16.16 2.69
N ILE A 488 14.10 16.59 3.78
CA ILE A 488 14.26 17.94 4.31
C ILE A 488 15.74 18.24 4.61
N ASN A 489 16.47 17.27 5.12
CA ASN A 489 17.87 17.43 5.49
C ASN A 489 18.82 17.35 4.29
N ASN A 490 18.54 16.49 3.30
CA ASN A 490 19.51 16.08 2.28
C ASN A 490 19.13 16.51 0.84
N ASN A 491 17.86 16.84 0.57
CA ASN A 491 17.37 17.19 -0.77
C ASN A 491 16.60 18.52 -0.75
N LYS A 492 17.29 19.61 -0.39
CA LYS A 492 16.66 20.93 -0.26
C LYS A 492 15.93 21.38 -1.52
N GLN A 493 16.55 21.21 -2.71
CA GLN A 493 15.92 21.59 -3.99
C GLN A 493 14.70 20.73 -4.31
N GLY A 494 14.75 19.43 -3.99
CA GLY A 494 13.59 18.53 -4.10
C GLY A 494 12.45 19.01 -3.23
N ILE A 495 12.70 19.30 -1.95
CA ILE A 495 11.69 19.81 -1.01
C ILE A 495 11.10 21.14 -1.49
N GLU A 496 11.91 22.10 -1.93
CA GLU A 496 11.42 23.38 -2.47
C GLU A 496 10.50 23.15 -3.69
N SER A 497 10.87 22.24 -4.60
CA SER A 497 10.03 21.87 -5.74
C SER A 497 8.73 21.18 -5.31
N GLY A 498 8.79 20.31 -4.29
CA GLY A 498 7.62 19.62 -3.74
C GLY A 498 6.64 20.57 -3.06
N LEU A 499 7.14 21.50 -2.24
CA LEU A 499 6.34 22.53 -1.58
C LEU A 499 5.58 23.41 -2.58
N SER A 500 6.23 23.79 -3.68
CA SER A 500 5.60 24.59 -4.74
C SER A 500 4.43 23.88 -5.44
N LYS A 501 4.40 22.54 -5.42
CA LYS A 501 3.41 21.68 -6.06
C LYS A 501 2.36 21.12 -5.09
N LEU A 502 2.53 21.34 -3.78
CA LEU A 502 1.69 20.74 -2.75
C LEU A 502 0.33 21.44 -2.63
N GLY A 503 0.22 22.72 -2.93
CA GLY A 503 -1.02 23.48 -2.82
C GLY A 503 -1.40 23.91 -1.40
N GLY A 504 -0.50 23.77 -0.42
CA GLY A 504 -0.69 24.18 0.98
C GLY A 504 0.56 23.93 1.81
N PRO A 505 0.50 24.21 3.13
CA PRO A 505 1.62 23.98 4.03
C PRO A 505 1.95 22.49 4.19
N ASP A 506 3.21 22.17 4.47
CA ASP A 506 3.64 20.79 4.71
C ASP A 506 3.21 20.30 6.09
N ASN A 507 1.96 19.89 6.20
CA ASN A 507 1.39 19.32 7.42
C ASN A 507 0.24 18.35 7.15
N GLY A 508 -0.29 17.73 8.21
CA GLY A 508 -1.34 16.73 8.12
C GLY A 508 -2.74 17.23 7.70
N ALA A 509 -2.95 18.54 7.60
CA ALA A 509 -4.23 19.12 7.20
C ALA A 509 -4.34 19.38 5.70
N THR A 510 -3.20 19.47 4.98
CA THR A 510 -3.16 19.80 3.56
C THR A 510 -3.72 18.65 2.72
N ARG A 511 -4.70 18.96 1.87
CA ARG A 511 -5.31 17.99 0.96
C ARG A 511 -4.35 17.66 -0.18
N LEU A 512 -4.42 16.43 -0.64
CA LEU A 512 -3.73 15.96 -1.83
C LEU A 512 -4.49 16.38 -3.10
N TRP A 513 -3.84 16.35 -4.26
CA TRP A 513 -4.43 16.74 -5.54
C TRP A 513 -5.77 16.02 -5.83
N TRP A 514 -5.84 14.72 -5.58
CA TRP A 514 -7.08 13.96 -5.80
C TRP A 514 -8.10 14.09 -4.65
N ASP A 515 -7.67 14.60 -3.47
CA ASP A 515 -8.53 14.78 -2.29
C ASP A 515 -9.26 16.12 -2.35
N VAL A 516 -10.17 16.25 -3.27
CA VAL A 516 -10.92 17.50 -3.51
C VAL A 516 -12.18 17.58 -2.67
N ASN A 517 -12.51 18.81 -2.21
CA ASN A 517 -13.75 19.08 -1.48
C ASN A 517 -14.92 19.30 -2.47
N LYS A 518 -15.30 18.25 -3.18
CA LYS A 518 -16.44 18.24 -4.10
C LYS A 518 -17.41 17.14 -3.70
N ALA A 519 -18.68 17.26 -4.08
CA ALA A 519 -19.65 16.19 -3.98
C ALA A 519 -19.14 14.92 -4.70
N ASN A 520 -19.67 13.77 -4.35
CA ASN A 520 -19.26 12.50 -4.97
C ASN A 520 -19.85 12.34 -6.38
N PHE A 521 -20.99 13.01 -6.65
CA PHE A 521 -21.68 13.05 -7.94
C PHE A 521 -22.02 14.46 -8.35
#